data_ce0af4aa8c00e34d53216227c6a42c22
#
_entry.id   ce0af4aa8c00e34d53216227c6a42c22
#
_cell.length_a   1.000
_cell.length_b   1.000
_cell.length_c   1.000
_cell.angle_alpha   90.00
_cell.angle_beta   90.00
_cell.angle_gamma   90.00
#
_symmetry.space_group_name_H-M   'P 1'
#
loop_
_entity.id
_entity.type
_entity.pdbx_description
1 polymer ?
#
loop_
_entity_poly.entity_id
_entity_poly.type
_entity_poly.pdbx_seq_one_letter_code
_entity_poly.pdbx_strand_id
1 'polypeptide(L)'
;MIRKAKAIWRGTGRDGSGNLSTDSGVLAKTPYSYKTRFENERGTNPEELIAAAHAGCFTMALAFGLQKAGYTPTELSTEAAITLISEGPGFRISRSALSLRASVANIDEATFTRLASDAEKNCPVSRVLNAEITLDAKLT
;
A
#
# COMPACT_ATOMS: atom_id res chain seq x y z
N MET A 1 -6.41 -19.18 4.77
CA MET A 1 -7.25 -17.94 4.86
C MET A 1 -7.39 -17.36 3.46
N ILE A 2 -8.60 -17.05 3.01
CA ILE A 2 -8.89 -16.47 1.70
C ILE A 2 -9.63 -15.14 1.89
N ARG A 3 -9.26 -14.12 1.13
CA ARG A 3 -9.96 -12.84 1.06
C ARG A 3 -10.34 -12.58 -0.40
N LYS A 4 -11.53 -12.04 -0.64
CA LYS A 4 -12.09 -11.90 -1.98
C LYS A 4 -12.53 -10.47 -2.26
N ALA A 5 -12.37 -10.09 -3.51
CA ALA A 5 -12.95 -8.87 -4.06
C ALA A 5 -13.53 -9.20 -5.44
N LYS A 6 -14.46 -8.38 -5.90
CA LYS A 6 -15.14 -8.53 -7.19
C LYS A 6 -15.07 -7.23 -7.97
N ALA A 7 -14.79 -7.34 -9.25
CA ALA A 7 -14.87 -6.23 -10.18
C ALA A 7 -15.96 -6.51 -11.22
N ILE A 8 -16.72 -5.48 -11.56
CA ILE A 8 -17.68 -5.48 -12.67
C ILE A 8 -17.29 -4.34 -13.59
N TRP A 9 -17.30 -4.59 -14.90
CA TRP A 9 -17.03 -3.59 -15.93
C TRP A 9 -18.07 -3.68 -17.02
N ARG A 10 -18.49 -2.52 -17.54
CA ARG A 10 -19.41 -2.41 -18.69
C ARG A 10 -18.90 -1.36 -19.65
N GLY A 11 -18.90 -1.72 -20.94
CA GLY A 11 -18.44 -0.85 -22.02
C GLY A 11 -16.97 -1.05 -22.37
N THR A 12 -16.45 -0.15 -23.20
CA THR A 12 -15.06 -0.17 -23.63
C THR A 12 -14.12 0.22 -22.50
N GLY A 13 -12.83 -0.07 -22.66
CA GLY A 13 -11.82 0.31 -21.65
C GLY A 13 -11.75 1.81 -21.42
N ARG A 14 -11.93 2.61 -22.45
CA ARG A 14 -11.83 4.07 -22.36
C ARG A 14 -13.13 4.74 -21.91
N ASP A 15 -14.25 4.35 -22.46
CA ASP A 15 -15.54 5.02 -22.27
C ASP A 15 -16.46 4.26 -21.31
N GLY A 16 -16.09 3.05 -20.92
CA GLY A 16 -16.86 2.25 -19.99
C GLY A 16 -16.69 2.68 -18.54
N SER A 17 -17.35 1.94 -17.67
CA SER A 17 -17.29 2.17 -16.23
C SER A 17 -17.41 0.86 -15.47
N GLY A 18 -16.86 0.83 -14.28
CA GLY A 18 -16.93 -0.33 -13.44
C GLY A 18 -17.11 0.01 -11.98
N ASN A 19 -17.16 -1.05 -11.17
CA ASN A 19 -17.16 -0.91 -9.73
C ASN A 19 -16.44 -2.08 -9.07
N LEU A 20 -15.97 -1.83 -7.86
CA LEU A 20 -15.28 -2.79 -7.03
C LEU A 20 -16.05 -3.03 -5.74
N SER A 21 -16.08 -4.27 -5.30
CA SER A 21 -16.68 -4.66 -4.01
C SER A 21 -15.78 -5.65 -3.31
N THR A 22 -15.70 -5.55 -1.99
CA THR A 22 -14.99 -6.50 -1.14
C THR A 22 -15.97 -7.27 -0.25
N ASP A 23 -15.61 -8.47 0.16
CA ASP A 23 -16.44 -9.27 1.06
C ASP A 23 -16.71 -8.56 2.40
N SER A 24 -15.77 -7.73 2.87
CA SER A 24 -15.94 -6.92 4.08
C SER A 24 -16.96 -5.79 3.94
N GLY A 25 -17.30 -5.40 2.69
CA GLY A 25 -18.15 -4.25 2.42
C GLY A 25 -17.45 -2.90 2.50
N VAL A 26 -16.14 -2.86 2.79
CA VAL A 26 -15.36 -1.60 2.81
C VAL A 26 -15.37 -0.93 1.43
N LEU A 27 -15.25 -1.72 0.37
CA LEU A 27 -15.61 -1.29 -0.97
C LEU A 27 -16.99 -1.90 -1.29
N ALA A 28 -17.96 -1.06 -1.61
CA ALA A 28 -19.33 -1.46 -1.89
C ALA A 28 -19.77 -0.80 -3.19
N LYS A 29 -19.60 -1.50 -4.31
CA LYS A 29 -19.84 -0.98 -5.67
C LYS A 29 -19.12 0.35 -5.90
N THR A 30 -17.89 0.45 -5.39
CA THR A 30 -17.08 1.66 -5.48
C THR A 30 -16.69 1.92 -6.92
N PRO A 31 -16.99 3.11 -7.49
CA PRO A 31 -16.73 3.39 -8.90
C PRO A 31 -15.24 3.39 -9.24
N TYR A 32 -14.93 2.86 -10.44
CA TYR A 32 -13.63 3.06 -11.06
C TYR A 32 -13.80 3.10 -12.58
N SER A 33 -12.88 3.80 -13.25
CA SER A 33 -12.92 4.04 -14.69
C SER A 33 -11.54 4.43 -15.21
N TYR A 34 -11.41 4.65 -16.50
CA TYR A 34 -10.22 5.27 -17.07
C TYR A 34 -9.93 6.62 -16.39
N LYS A 35 -10.97 7.44 -16.17
CA LYS A 35 -10.82 8.77 -15.57
C LYS A 35 -10.43 8.74 -14.09
N THR A 36 -10.93 7.79 -13.32
CA THR A 36 -10.50 7.65 -11.91
C THR A 36 -9.07 7.18 -11.77
N ARG A 37 -8.53 6.53 -12.80
CA ARG A 37 -7.16 6.00 -12.81
C ARG A 37 -6.14 6.98 -13.37
N PHE A 38 -6.46 7.64 -14.47
CA PHE A 38 -5.54 8.49 -15.25
C PHE A 38 -5.88 9.98 -15.20
N GLU A 39 -7.04 10.33 -14.69
CA GLU A 39 -7.51 11.70 -14.51
C GLU A 39 -7.94 11.88 -13.06
N ASN A 40 -8.59 12.99 -12.71
CA ASN A 40 -8.97 13.31 -11.33
C ASN A 40 -10.47 13.12 -11.06
N GLU A 41 -11.10 12.13 -11.70
CA GLU A 41 -12.50 11.81 -11.40
C GLU A 41 -12.63 11.11 -10.05
N ARG A 42 -13.73 11.37 -9.36
CA ARG A 42 -14.00 10.78 -8.05
C ARG A 42 -14.27 9.27 -8.16
N GLY A 43 -13.57 8.50 -7.35
CA GLY A 43 -13.65 7.04 -7.33
C GLY A 43 -12.34 6.46 -6.81
N THR A 44 -12.10 5.20 -7.09
CA THR A 44 -10.85 4.54 -6.74
C THR A 44 -10.10 4.05 -7.98
N ASN A 45 -8.92 3.48 -7.77
CA ASN A 45 -8.10 2.89 -8.81
C ASN A 45 -7.21 1.79 -8.24
N PRO A 46 -6.67 0.88 -9.07
CA PRO A 46 -5.84 -0.21 -8.57
C PRO A 46 -4.59 0.24 -7.83
N GLU A 47 -3.96 1.31 -8.28
CA GLU A 47 -2.70 1.80 -7.69
C GLU A 47 -2.92 2.32 -6.26
N GLU A 48 -3.99 3.07 -6.02
CA GLU A 48 -4.37 3.55 -4.70
C GLU A 48 -4.70 2.39 -3.74
N LEU A 49 -5.36 1.35 -4.23
CA LEU A 49 -5.68 0.17 -3.44
C LEU A 49 -4.43 -0.64 -3.09
N ILE A 50 -3.46 -0.74 -4.00
CA ILE A 50 -2.16 -1.35 -3.73
C ILE A 50 -1.40 -0.50 -2.70
N ALA A 51 -1.44 0.82 -2.81
CA ALA A 51 -0.83 1.72 -1.85
C ALA A 51 -1.40 1.50 -0.43
N ALA A 52 -2.72 1.44 -0.31
CA ALA A 52 -3.38 1.16 0.97
C ALA A 52 -2.97 -0.20 1.54
N ALA A 53 -2.94 -1.23 0.70
CA ALA A 53 -2.52 -2.57 1.09
C ALA A 53 -1.06 -2.60 1.57
N HIS A 54 -0.16 -1.94 0.84
CA HIS A 54 1.27 -1.93 1.18
C HIS A 54 1.53 -1.13 2.46
N ALA A 55 0.95 0.05 2.58
CA ALA A 55 1.07 0.87 3.80
C ALA A 55 0.57 0.10 5.04
N GLY A 56 -0.61 -0.51 4.94
CA GLY A 56 -1.20 -1.27 6.05
C GLY A 56 -0.38 -2.50 6.43
N CYS A 57 0.05 -3.28 5.45
CA CYS A 57 0.83 -4.50 5.69
C CYS A 57 2.20 -4.19 6.32
N PHE A 58 2.93 -3.23 5.77
CA PHE A 58 4.22 -2.80 6.30
C PHE A 58 4.10 -2.27 7.74
N THR A 59 3.12 -1.39 7.98
CA THR A 59 2.93 -0.79 9.32
C THR A 59 2.62 -1.85 10.37
N MET A 60 1.76 -2.81 10.05
CA MET A 60 1.43 -3.91 10.97
C MET A 60 2.64 -4.83 11.18
N ALA A 61 3.42 -5.14 10.14
CA ALA A 61 4.63 -5.93 10.26
C ALA A 61 5.64 -5.27 11.20
N LEU A 62 5.81 -3.95 11.07
CA LEU A 62 6.67 -3.18 11.98
C LEU A 62 6.14 -3.19 13.41
N ALA A 63 4.82 -3.02 13.61
CA ALA A 63 4.22 -3.07 14.94
C ALA A 63 4.50 -4.42 15.63
N PHE A 64 4.38 -5.53 14.92
CA PHE A 64 4.74 -6.85 15.44
C PHE A 64 6.23 -6.98 15.73
N GLY A 65 7.08 -6.47 14.84
CA GLY A 65 8.54 -6.46 15.06
C GLY A 65 8.94 -5.68 16.31
N LEU A 66 8.35 -4.51 16.50
CA LEU A 66 8.56 -3.68 17.70
C LEU A 66 8.08 -4.39 18.96
N GLN A 67 6.87 -4.96 18.92
CA GLN A 67 6.32 -5.72 20.06
C GLN A 67 7.23 -6.87 20.44
N LYS A 68 7.70 -7.64 19.48
CA LYS A 68 8.63 -8.78 19.73
C LYS A 68 9.95 -8.32 20.34
N ALA A 69 10.41 -7.13 19.98
CA ALA A 69 11.62 -6.53 20.54
C ALA A 69 11.40 -5.80 21.89
N GLY A 70 10.17 -5.80 22.40
CA GLY A 70 9.84 -5.20 23.71
C GLY A 70 9.42 -3.73 23.65
N TYR A 71 9.12 -3.20 22.49
CA TYR A 71 8.68 -1.81 22.31
C TYR A 71 7.20 -1.73 21.98
N THR A 72 6.55 -0.68 22.51
CA THR A 72 5.17 -0.35 22.18
C THR A 72 5.14 1.00 21.46
N PRO A 73 4.84 1.04 20.16
CA PRO A 73 4.74 2.31 19.46
C PRO A 73 3.53 3.11 19.94
N THR A 74 3.71 4.42 20.12
CA THR A 74 2.60 5.34 20.36
C THR A 74 1.82 5.57 19.07
N GLU A 75 2.55 5.74 17.96
CA GLU A 75 1.97 5.90 16.63
C GLU A 75 2.97 5.47 15.57
N LEU A 76 2.45 4.79 14.56
CA LEU A 76 3.15 4.52 13.32
C LEU A 76 2.28 5.07 12.19
N SER A 77 2.78 6.04 11.44
CA SER A 77 2.10 6.64 10.31
C SER A 77 2.88 6.38 9.03
N THR A 78 2.28 5.64 8.11
CA THR A 78 2.94 5.26 6.85
C THR A 78 2.12 5.73 5.66
N GLU A 79 2.80 6.38 4.72
CA GLU A 79 2.30 6.62 3.38
C GLU A 79 3.03 5.71 2.40
N ALA A 80 2.29 5.12 1.46
CA ALA A 80 2.86 4.40 0.32
C ALA A 80 2.51 5.13 -0.96
N ALA A 81 3.49 5.45 -1.77
CA ALA A 81 3.31 6.09 -3.07
C ALA A 81 3.63 5.08 -4.18
N ILE A 82 2.62 4.70 -4.94
CA ILE A 82 2.73 3.77 -6.06
C ILE A 82 2.94 4.55 -7.36
N THR A 83 4.00 4.23 -8.09
CA THR A 83 4.31 4.86 -9.37
C THR A 83 3.92 3.94 -10.52
N LEU A 84 3.09 4.45 -11.42
CA LEU A 84 2.71 3.81 -12.68
C LEU A 84 3.42 4.52 -13.83
N ILE A 85 4.13 3.77 -14.65
CA ILE A 85 4.85 4.30 -15.82
C ILE A 85 4.36 3.65 -17.11
N SER A 86 4.50 4.37 -18.23
CA SER A 86 4.31 3.79 -19.55
C SER A 86 5.45 2.83 -19.88
N GLU A 87 5.11 1.66 -20.42
CA GLU A 87 6.09 0.66 -20.84
C GLU A 87 5.55 -0.05 -22.10
N GLY A 88 6.21 0.18 -23.24
CA GLY A 88 5.73 -0.34 -24.51
C GLY A 88 4.29 0.12 -24.79
N PRO A 89 3.39 -0.80 -25.21
CA PRO A 89 1.98 -0.47 -25.47
C PRO A 89 1.13 -0.38 -24.18
N GLY A 90 1.70 -0.61 -23.02
CA GLY A 90 0.98 -0.69 -21.74
C GLY A 90 1.61 0.13 -20.64
N PHE A 91 1.36 -0.31 -19.41
CA PHE A 91 1.82 0.33 -18.19
C PHE A 91 2.43 -0.68 -17.23
N ARG A 92 3.33 -0.20 -16.39
CA ARG A 92 3.92 -1.00 -15.31
C ARG A 92 3.94 -0.22 -14.01
N ILE A 93 3.63 -0.88 -12.91
CA ILE A 93 3.93 -0.36 -11.57
C ILE A 93 5.42 -0.54 -11.35
N SER A 94 6.15 0.58 -11.30
CA SER A 94 7.61 0.56 -11.24
C SER A 94 8.16 0.67 -9.82
N ARG A 95 7.38 1.27 -8.90
CA ARG A 95 7.89 1.59 -7.58
C ARG A 95 6.76 1.70 -6.55
N SER A 96 7.07 1.27 -5.32
CA SER A 96 6.31 1.60 -4.13
C SER A 96 7.26 2.29 -3.14
N ALA A 97 7.02 3.57 -2.87
CA ALA A 97 7.82 4.35 -1.93
C ALA A 97 7.08 4.44 -0.60
N LEU A 98 7.67 3.85 0.45
CA LEU A 98 7.15 3.90 1.81
C LEU A 98 7.79 5.06 2.57
N SER A 99 6.97 5.87 3.20
CA SER A 99 7.39 6.98 4.04
C SER A 99 6.77 6.81 5.42
N LEU A 100 7.60 6.50 6.42
CA LEU A 100 7.18 6.20 7.78
C LEU A 100 7.60 7.31 8.73
N ARG A 101 6.68 7.72 9.59
CA ARG A 101 6.93 8.54 10.78
C ARG A 101 6.47 7.74 11.98
N ALA A 102 7.36 7.53 12.95
CA ALA A 102 7.11 6.66 14.09
C ALA A 102 7.42 7.35 15.41
N SER A 103 6.53 7.21 16.37
CA SER A 103 6.73 7.61 17.75
C SER A 103 6.83 6.36 18.63
N VAL A 104 8.04 6.04 19.08
CA VAL A 104 8.34 4.84 19.88
C VAL A 104 9.25 5.24 21.04
N ALA A 105 8.77 5.08 22.26
CA ALA A 105 9.55 5.42 23.43
C ALA A 105 10.74 4.47 23.64
N ASN A 106 11.87 5.03 24.08
CA ASN A 106 13.05 4.29 24.53
C ASN A 106 13.78 3.45 23.47
N ILE A 107 13.50 3.66 22.20
CA ILE A 107 14.18 2.95 21.13
C ILE A 107 15.34 3.79 20.59
N ASP A 108 16.48 3.16 20.34
CA ASP A 108 17.59 3.79 19.66
C ASP A 108 17.42 3.75 18.14
N GLU A 109 18.07 4.67 17.44
CA GLU A 109 17.97 4.84 15.99
C GLU A 109 18.38 3.56 15.22
N ALA A 110 19.44 2.90 15.65
CA ALA A 110 19.95 1.70 15.00
C ALA A 110 18.95 0.54 15.10
N THR A 111 18.37 0.31 16.26
CA THR A 111 17.35 -0.73 16.47
C THR A 111 16.09 -0.43 15.66
N PHE A 112 15.63 0.81 15.68
CA PHE A 112 14.47 1.23 14.88
C PHE A 112 14.70 1.02 13.39
N THR A 113 15.83 1.48 12.86
CA THR A 113 16.18 1.35 11.44
C THR A 113 16.22 -0.12 11.02
N ARG A 114 16.82 -0.99 11.82
CA ARG A 114 16.86 -2.43 11.56
C ARG A 114 15.46 -3.05 11.53
N LEU A 115 14.63 -2.76 12.53
CA LEU A 115 13.26 -3.29 12.59
C LEU A 115 12.39 -2.79 11.44
N ALA A 116 12.53 -1.53 11.06
CA ALA A 116 11.81 -0.95 9.90
C ALA A 116 12.26 -1.61 8.59
N SER A 117 13.56 -1.82 8.41
CA SER A 117 14.09 -2.52 7.22
C SER A 117 13.63 -3.98 7.16
N ASP A 118 13.62 -4.68 8.28
CA ASP A 118 13.14 -6.07 8.34
C ASP A 118 11.65 -6.14 8.02
N ALA A 119 10.85 -5.22 8.53
CA ALA A 119 9.42 -5.14 8.22
C ALA A 119 9.16 -4.89 6.73
N GLU A 120 9.93 -3.99 6.10
CA GLU A 120 9.81 -3.73 4.66
C GLU A 120 10.10 -4.99 3.85
N LYS A 121 11.16 -5.72 4.15
CA LYS A 121 11.56 -6.92 3.42
C LYS A 121 10.61 -8.10 3.61
N ASN A 122 10.00 -8.22 4.77
CA ASN A 122 9.23 -9.40 5.17
C ASN A 122 7.72 -9.23 5.09
N CYS A 123 7.22 -8.02 4.94
CA CYS A 123 5.79 -7.76 4.74
C CYS A 123 5.30 -8.52 3.50
N PRO A 124 4.21 -9.31 3.60
CA PRO A 124 3.73 -10.10 2.47
C PRO A 124 3.43 -9.29 1.20
N VAL A 125 2.98 -8.04 1.33
CA VAL A 125 2.73 -7.18 0.16
C VAL A 125 4.05 -6.77 -0.50
N SER A 126 5.08 -6.41 0.27
CA SER A 126 6.42 -6.15 -0.28
C SER A 126 6.92 -7.35 -1.10
N ARG A 127 6.69 -8.56 -0.61
CA ARG A 127 7.16 -9.80 -1.24
C ARG A 127 6.39 -10.18 -2.50
N VAL A 128 5.17 -9.70 -2.68
CA VAL A 128 4.36 -10.00 -3.88
C VAL A 128 4.54 -8.96 -4.98
N LEU A 129 4.97 -7.75 -4.65
CA LEU A 129 5.15 -6.68 -5.62
C LEU A 129 6.43 -6.89 -6.44
N ASN A 130 6.28 -6.94 -7.76
CA ASN A 130 7.42 -6.95 -8.69
C ASN A 130 7.76 -5.50 -9.08
N ALA A 131 8.24 -4.74 -8.10
CA ALA A 131 8.55 -3.32 -8.24
C ALA A 131 9.68 -2.93 -7.30
N GLU A 132 10.33 -1.80 -7.54
CA GLU A 132 11.28 -1.23 -6.60
C GLU A 132 10.53 -0.78 -5.35
N ILE A 133 11.05 -1.15 -4.18
CA ILE A 133 10.51 -0.69 -2.90
C ILE A 133 11.55 0.16 -2.21
N THR A 134 11.17 1.37 -1.81
CA THR A 134 12.02 2.27 -1.04
C THR A 134 11.39 2.58 0.31
N LEU A 135 12.23 2.86 1.31
CA LEU A 135 11.79 3.16 2.67
C LEU A 135 12.52 4.40 3.20
N ASP A 136 11.75 5.41 3.56
CA ASP A 136 12.20 6.56 4.35
C ASP A 136 11.53 6.46 5.73
N ALA A 137 12.27 6.01 6.73
CA ALA A 137 11.76 5.79 8.08
C ALA A 137 12.39 6.79 9.06
N LYS A 138 11.57 7.54 9.78
CA LYS A 138 11.99 8.55 10.74
C LYS A 138 11.29 8.39 12.08
N LEU A 139 12.08 8.42 13.15
CA LEU A 139 11.58 8.61 14.52
C LEU A 139 11.21 10.08 14.74
N THR A 140 10.10 10.31 15.40
CA THR A 140 9.63 11.64 15.78
C THR A 140 9.72 11.87 17.29
#